data_feb20ea568e46bfc9b81864f9705bb6b
#
_entry.id   feb20ea568e46bfc9b81864f9705bb6b
#
_cell.length_a   1.000
_cell.length_b   1.000
_cell.length_c   1.000
_cell.angle_alpha   90.00
_cell.angle_beta   90.00
_cell.angle_gamma   90.00
#
_symmetry.space_group_name_H-M   'P 1'
#
loop_
_entity.id
_entity.type
_entity.pdbx_description
1 polymer ?
#
loop_
_entity_poly.entity_id
_entity_poly.type
_entity_poly.pdbx_seq_one_letter_code
_entity_poly.pdbx_strand_id
1 'polypeptide(L)' 'FLTQSLDQIRQLAIDVANSEGGEFTVIQFRDKSGMGRNLCIELLEFLDGKGFTKRLGDKRVIQDIHR' A
#
# COMPACT_ATOMS: atom_id res chain seq x y z
N PHE A 1 5.44 -4.01 15.40
CA PHE A 1 5.98 -2.70 15.58
C PHE A 1 6.72 -2.19 14.35
N LEU A 2 6.40 -1.02 13.88
CA LEU A 2 6.97 -0.50 12.66
C LEU A 2 8.26 0.26 12.92
N THR A 3 9.30 -0.08 12.18
CA THR A 3 10.53 0.67 12.21
C THR A 3 10.67 1.59 10.99
N GLN A 4 9.76 1.45 10.06
CA GLN A 4 9.81 2.23 8.82
C GLN A 4 9.00 3.51 8.97
N SER A 5 9.46 4.56 8.34
CA SER A 5 8.74 5.81 8.37
C SER A 5 7.51 5.73 7.46
N LEU A 6 6.59 6.65 7.68
CA LEU A 6 5.40 6.73 6.82
C LEU A 6 5.79 6.95 5.37
N ASP A 7 6.81 7.77 5.14
CA ASP A 7 7.25 8.03 3.77
C ASP A 7 7.73 6.76 3.09
N GLN A 8 8.44 5.90 3.82
CA GLN A 8 8.91 4.65 3.25
C GLN A 8 7.75 3.73 2.89
N ILE A 9 6.75 3.68 3.75
CA ILE A 9 5.57 2.86 3.50
C ILE A 9 4.82 3.38 2.28
N ARG A 10 4.64 4.69 2.20
CA ARG A 10 3.96 5.29 1.06
C ARG A 10 4.72 5.05 -0.23
N GLN A 11 6.04 5.19 -0.19
CA GLN A 11 6.84 4.95 -1.38
C GLN A 11 6.75 3.51 -1.82
N LEU A 12 6.73 2.58 -0.87
CA LEU A 12 6.58 1.17 -1.21
C LEU A 12 5.23 0.93 -1.90
N ALA A 13 4.17 1.52 -1.39
CA ALA A 13 2.85 1.37 -2.00
C ALA A 13 2.85 1.94 -3.42
N ILE A 14 3.49 3.10 -3.61
CA ILE A 14 3.57 3.70 -4.93
C ILE A 14 4.35 2.79 -5.89
N ASP A 15 5.45 2.23 -5.43
CA ASP A 15 6.25 1.34 -6.26
C ASP A 15 5.45 0.12 -6.68
N VAL A 16 4.70 -0.47 -5.75
CA VAL A 16 3.89 -1.63 -6.06
C VAL A 16 2.81 -1.25 -7.06
N ALA A 17 2.14 -0.13 -6.85
CA ALA A 17 1.09 0.32 -7.75
C ALA A 17 1.65 0.57 -9.15
N ASN A 18 2.81 1.19 -9.24
CA ASN A 18 3.42 1.46 -10.54
C ASN A 18 3.76 0.16 -11.27
N SER A 19 4.20 -0.84 -10.54
CA SER A 19 4.48 -2.14 -11.12
C SER A 19 3.23 -2.81 -11.66
N GLU A 20 2.10 -2.53 -11.05
CA GLU A 20 0.86 -3.23 -11.38
C GLU A 20 -0.12 -2.35 -12.11
N GLY A 21 0.34 -1.26 -12.68
CA GLY A 21 -0.53 -0.42 -13.51
C GLY A 21 -1.45 0.51 -12.74
N GLY A 22 -1.11 0.81 -11.51
CA GLY A 22 -1.86 1.77 -10.70
C GLY A 22 -2.76 1.15 -9.66
N GLU A 23 -2.99 -0.15 -9.74
CA GLU A 23 -3.77 -0.90 -8.75
C GLU A 23 -2.95 -2.08 -8.27
N PHE A 24 -3.23 -2.53 -7.07
CA PHE A 24 -2.53 -3.70 -6.55
C PHE A 24 -3.39 -4.40 -5.50
N THR A 25 -3.07 -5.66 -5.25
CA THR A 25 -3.74 -6.44 -4.21
C THR A 25 -2.81 -6.58 -3.02
N VAL A 26 -3.37 -7.09 -1.92
CA VAL A 26 -2.55 -7.37 -0.74
C VAL A 26 -1.45 -8.38 -1.09
N ILE A 27 -1.77 -9.35 -1.94
CA ILE A 27 -0.80 -10.36 -2.31
C ILE A 27 0.36 -9.73 -3.08
N GLN A 28 0.06 -8.84 -4.01
CA GLN A 28 1.10 -8.16 -4.76
C GLN A 28 1.95 -7.27 -3.87
N PHE A 29 1.31 -6.58 -2.95
CA PHE A 29 2.03 -5.74 -2.00
C PHE A 29 2.94 -6.60 -1.12
N ARG A 30 2.45 -7.74 -0.68
CA ARG A 30 3.24 -8.66 0.12
C ARG A 30 4.45 -9.17 -0.65
N ASP A 31 4.23 -9.56 -1.90
CA ASP A 31 5.32 -10.09 -2.72
C ASP A 31 6.40 -9.05 -2.95
N LYS A 32 6.01 -7.83 -3.20
CA LYS A 32 6.99 -6.77 -3.45
C LYS A 32 7.71 -6.34 -2.19
N SER A 33 6.99 -6.29 -1.08
CA SER A 33 7.56 -5.78 0.16
C SER A 33 8.35 -6.84 0.92
N GLY A 34 7.99 -8.10 0.72
CA GLY A 34 8.60 -9.18 1.48
C GLY A 34 8.10 -9.26 2.92
N MET A 35 7.08 -8.50 3.27
CA MET A 35 6.55 -8.50 4.62
C MET A 35 5.46 -9.57 4.76
N GLY A 36 5.15 -9.92 6.01
CA GLY A 36 4.08 -10.88 6.26
C GLY A 36 2.72 -10.32 5.87
N ARG A 37 1.79 -11.22 5.61
CA ARG A 37 0.47 -10.82 5.15
C ARG A 37 -0.25 -9.93 6.16
N ASN A 38 -0.20 -10.29 7.44
CA ASN A 38 -0.90 -9.52 8.45
C ASN A 38 -0.36 -8.10 8.54
N LEU A 39 0.94 -7.95 8.44
CA LEU A 39 1.55 -6.63 8.48
C LEU A 39 1.14 -5.83 7.25
N CYS A 40 1.11 -6.47 6.09
CA CYS A 40 0.67 -5.80 4.87
C CYS A 40 -0.74 -5.27 5.01
N ILE A 41 -1.64 -6.09 5.56
CA ILE A 41 -3.03 -5.66 5.75
C ILE A 41 -3.09 -4.48 6.70
N GLU A 42 -2.34 -4.52 7.80
CA GLU A 42 -2.31 -3.42 8.75
C GLU A 42 -1.81 -2.14 8.11
N LEU A 43 -0.74 -2.24 7.32
CA LEU A 43 -0.19 -1.07 6.66
C LEU A 43 -1.16 -0.49 5.65
N LEU A 44 -1.81 -1.35 4.88
CA LEU A 44 -2.75 -0.86 3.88
C LEU A 44 -3.97 -0.23 4.54
N GLU A 45 -4.45 -0.80 5.65
CA GLU A 45 -5.55 -0.20 6.38
C GLU A 45 -5.15 1.15 6.95
N PHE A 46 -3.92 1.26 7.42
CA PHE A 46 -3.41 2.52 7.90
C PHE A 46 -3.41 3.57 6.79
N LEU A 47 -2.93 3.19 5.62
CA LEU A 47 -2.90 4.11 4.47
C LEU A 47 -4.32 4.47 4.03
N ASP A 48 -5.24 3.51 4.06
CA ASP A 48 -6.63 3.78 3.75
C ASP A 48 -7.20 4.82 4.71
N GLY A 49 -6.89 4.69 5.99
CA GLY A 49 -7.38 5.62 6.99
C GLY A 49 -6.82 7.02 6.81
N LYS A 50 -5.64 7.12 6.22
CA LYS A 50 -5.04 8.42 5.93
C LYS A 50 -5.54 9.02 4.61
N GLY A 51 -6.30 8.24 3.85
CA GLY A 51 -6.77 8.70 2.57
C GLY A 51 -5.76 8.58 1.45
N PHE A 52 -4.65 7.91 1.72
CA PHE A 52 -3.61 7.74 0.71
C PHE A 52 -3.97 6.66 -0.30
N THR A 53 -4.64 5.61 0.15
CA THR A 53 -5.10 4.55 -0.75
C THR A 53 -6.60 4.40 -0.60
N LYS A 54 -7.21 3.77 -1.60
CA LYS A 54 -8.62 3.47 -1.57
C LYS A 54 -8.84 2.02 -1.91
N ARG A 55 -9.68 1.37 -1.15
CA ARG A 55 -10.01 -0.02 -1.39
C ARG A 55 -11.10 -0.13 -2.43
N LEU A 56 -10.85 -0.94 -3.44
CA LEU A 56 -11.82 -1.22 -4.49
C LEU A 56 -11.96 -2.73 -4.60
N GLY A 57 -12.89 -3.29 -3.83
CA GLY A 57 -13.03 -4.74 -3.80
C GLY A 57 -11.79 -5.39 -3.24
N ASP A 58 -11.12 -6.20 -4.03
CA ASP A 58 -9.91 -6.88 -3.61
C ASP A 58 -8.66 -6.08 -3.91
N LYS A 59 -8.80 -4.92 -4.52
CA LYS A 59 -7.66 -4.14 -4.97
C LYS A 59 -7.58 -2.83 -4.21
N ARG A 60 -6.42 -2.21 -4.29
CA ARG A 60 -6.22 -0.87 -3.77
C ARG A 60 -5.59 0.01 -4.83
N VAL A 61 -5.97 1.26 -4.82
CA VAL A 61 -5.41 2.25 -5.74
C VAL A 61 -4.84 3.40 -4.91
N ILE A 62 -3.84 4.04 -5.48
CA ILE A 62 -3.23 5.21 -4.84
C ILE A 62 -4.13 6.41 -5.08
N GLN A 63 -4.51 7.07 -3.99
CA GLN A 63 -5.35 8.25 -4.08
C GLN A 63 -4.61 9.53 -3.74
N ASP A 64 -3.31 9.46 -3.59
CA ASP A 64 -2.53 10.63 -3.26
C ASP A 64 -2.45 11.50 -4.47
N ILE A 65 -3.26 12.47 -4.47
CA ILE A 65 -3.23 13.39 -5.54
C ILE A 65 -2.39 14.52 -5.18
N HIS A 66 -2.03 14.75 -4.57
CA HIS A 66 -1.31 15.75 -4.11
C HIS A 66 -1.14 16.81 -4.79
N ARG A 67 -1.53 17.27 -4.60
CA ARG A 67 -1.45 18.23 -5.14
C ARG A 67 -0.83 18.92 -4.87
#